data_79ecfca136f16b8cdfb9b6baa43d0804
#
_entry.id   79ecfca136f16b8cdfb9b6baa43d0804
#
_cell.length_a   1.000
_cell.length_b   1.000
_cell.length_c   1.000
_cell.angle_alpha   90.00
_cell.angle_beta   90.00
_cell.angle_gamma   90.00
#
_symmetry.space_group_name_H-M   'P 1'
#
loop_
_entity.id
_entity.type
_entity.pdbx_description
1 polymer ?
#
loop_
_entity_poly.entity_id
_entity_poly.type
_entity_poly.pdbx_seq_one_letter_code
_entity_poly.pdbx_strand_id
1 'polypeptide(L)'
;MGASSIKTCRQLFSDISGSSVQDDIAQALATKGTSSLTQIKEQVNVLIEMYKETGQRLMDEENRMKLALEKIDKLQKRVSTIMELQTNEATTELIASLEKYMVISFRETDIETSYKNIIKLYQRHMLLREAIQVFKISQDTHEPLCPICLEDSVAMAISPCGHTFCSSCSKKMVNECGMCRGKIRDRLKLFFA
;
A
#
# COMPACT_ATOMS: atom_id res chain seq x y z
N MET A 1 -25.59 15.63 20.53
CA MET A 1 -24.77 14.40 20.60
C MET A 1 -24.84 13.74 19.25
N GLY A 2 -23.94 14.08 18.36
CA GLY A 2 -23.83 13.51 17.01
C GLY A 2 -22.88 12.33 17.04
N ALA A 3 -23.40 11.10 16.97
CA ALA A 3 -22.61 9.94 16.71
C ALA A 3 -22.04 10.08 15.29
N SER A 4 -20.75 10.41 15.19
CA SER A 4 -20.01 10.35 13.94
C SER A 4 -19.98 8.88 13.51
N SER A 5 -20.85 8.52 12.58
CA SER A 5 -20.92 7.17 12.02
C SER A 5 -19.58 6.87 11.37
N ILE A 6 -18.84 5.93 11.93
CA ILE A 6 -17.62 5.40 11.32
C ILE A 6 -18.05 4.72 10.01
N LYS A 7 -17.70 5.33 8.87
CA LYS A 7 -17.99 4.75 7.56
C LYS A 7 -17.31 3.40 7.45
N THR A 8 -18.04 2.39 7.01
CA THR A 8 -17.45 1.06 6.74
C THR A 8 -16.46 1.14 5.59
N CYS A 9 -15.46 0.26 5.54
CA CYS A 9 -14.49 0.18 4.45
C CYS A 9 -15.16 0.15 3.06
N ARG A 10 -16.35 -0.45 2.95
CA ARG A 10 -17.14 -0.53 1.72
C ARG A 10 -17.69 0.82 1.27
N GLN A 11 -18.10 1.68 2.20
CA GLN A 11 -18.57 3.04 1.93
C GLN A 11 -17.41 3.97 1.54
N LEU A 12 -16.25 3.81 2.18
CA LEU A 12 -15.02 4.52 1.79
C LEU A 12 -14.55 4.14 0.38
N PHE A 13 -14.70 2.87 0.00
CA PHE A 13 -14.36 2.38 -1.35
C PHE A 13 -15.27 2.97 -2.43
N SER A 14 -16.58 3.10 -2.18
CA SER A 14 -17.53 3.70 -3.13
C SER A 14 -17.31 5.20 -3.32
N ASP A 15 -16.91 5.91 -2.26
CA ASP A 15 -16.67 7.36 -2.30
C ASP A 15 -15.36 7.73 -3.05
N ILE A 16 -14.43 6.77 -3.22
CA ILE A 16 -13.11 7.00 -3.84
C ILE A 16 -13.07 6.54 -5.31
N SER A 17 -14.04 5.74 -5.78
CA SER A 17 -14.09 5.19 -7.15
C SER A 17 -14.46 6.22 -8.24
N GLY A 18 -14.31 7.51 -7.99
CA GLY A 18 -14.51 8.56 -8.97
C GLY A 18 -13.41 8.64 -10.04
N SER A 19 -13.78 9.05 -11.23
CA SER A 19 -13.05 9.13 -12.50
C SER A 19 -11.66 9.80 -12.49
N SER A 20 -11.28 10.45 -11.43
CA SER A 20 -10.10 11.34 -11.33
C SER A 20 -8.76 10.64 -11.62
N VAL A 21 -8.58 9.37 -11.25
CA VAL A 21 -7.30 8.65 -11.45
C VAL A 21 -7.14 8.20 -12.91
N GLN A 22 -8.22 7.82 -13.57
CA GLN A 22 -8.20 7.47 -15.00
C GLN A 22 -7.93 8.71 -15.85
N ASP A 23 -8.51 9.86 -15.46
CA ASP A 23 -8.30 11.14 -16.15
C ASP A 23 -6.86 11.63 -15.98
N ASP A 24 -6.26 11.49 -14.79
CA ASP A 24 -4.85 11.84 -14.53
C ASP A 24 -3.89 11.01 -15.40
N ILE A 25 -4.14 9.71 -15.53
CA ILE A 25 -3.34 8.81 -16.37
C ILE A 25 -3.55 9.14 -17.85
N ALA A 26 -4.79 9.36 -18.29
CA ALA A 26 -5.11 9.73 -19.65
C ALA A 26 -4.47 11.08 -20.02
N GLN A 27 -4.48 12.06 -19.13
CA GLN A 27 -3.86 13.37 -19.33
C GLN A 27 -2.33 13.27 -19.40
N ALA A 28 -1.69 12.44 -18.56
CA ALA A 28 -0.25 12.18 -18.63
C ALA A 28 0.16 11.49 -19.95
N LEU A 29 -0.72 10.66 -20.54
CA LEU A 29 -0.48 10.01 -21.82
C LEU A 29 -0.81 10.92 -23.02
N ALA A 30 -1.78 11.84 -22.91
CA ALA A 30 -2.24 12.70 -24.01
C ALA A 30 -1.27 13.86 -24.31
N THR A 31 -0.38 14.23 -23.40
CA THR A 31 0.50 15.40 -23.55
C THR A 31 1.61 15.25 -24.58
N LYS A 32 1.76 14.09 -25.23
CA LYS A 32 2.75 13.88 -26.31
C LYS A 32 2.14 13.09 -27.47
N GLY A 33 1.44 13.78 -28.36
CA GLY A 33 0.94 13.19 -29.61
C GLY A 33 2.05 12.97 -30.63
N THR A 34 2.10 11.83 -31.19
CA THR A 34 2.43 11.33 -32.54
C THR A 34 3.10 9.94 -32.49
N SER A 35 2.68 9.08 -33.41
CA SER A 35 2.88 7.65 -33.44
C SER A 35 4.26 7.24 -33.98
N SER A 36 5.21 7.05 -33.09
CA SER A 36 6.44 6.32 -33.35
C SER A 36 6.67 5.29 -32.24
N LEU A 37 7.21 4.14 -32.55
CA LEU A 37 7.58 3.06 -31.61
C LEU A 37 8.42 3.60 -30.44
N THR A 38 9.24 4.60 -30.70
CA THR A 38 10.07 5.30 -29.71
C THR A 38 9.21 6.06 -28.68
N GLN A 39 8.10 6.65 -29.11
CA GLN A 39 7.21 7.37 -28.21
C GLN A 39 6.37 6.44 -27.34
N ILE A 40 5.92 5.31 -27.88
CA ILE A 40 5.24 4.28 -27.07
C ILE A 40 6.19 3.78 -25.99
N LYS A 41 7.46 3.54 -26.33
CA LYS A 41 8.49 3.12 -25.39
C LYS A 41 8.73 4.16 -24.29
N GLU A 42 8.73 5.43 -24.66
CA GLU A 42 8.87 6.56 -23.72
C GLU A 42 7.65 6.69 -22.79
N GLN A 43 6.44 6.52 -23.33
CA GLN A 43 5.20 6.50 -22.55
C GLN A 43 5.17 5.33 -21.54
N VAL A 44 5.60 4.15 -21.93
CA VAL A 44 5.70 2.99 -21.02
C VAL A 44 6.71 3.26 -19.91
N ASN A 45 7.87 3.87 -20.22
CA ASN A 45 8.85 4.25 -19.20
C ASN A 45 8.27 5.25 -18.20
N VAL A 46 7.50 6.23 -18.66
CA VAL A 46 6.79 7.17 -17.77
C VAL A 46 5.82 6.43 -16.84
N LEU A 47 5.06 5.48 -17.36
CA LEU A 47 4.15 4.67 -16.53
C LEU A 47 4.91 3.84 -15.48
N ILE A 48 6.07 3.28 -15.84
CA ILE A 48 6.93 2.53 -14.92
C ILE A 48 7.44 3.45 -13.80
N GLU A 49 7.90 4.64 -14.13
CA GLU A 49 8.35 5.60 -13.10
C GLU A 49 7.20 6.03 -12.18
N MET A 50 6.02 6.33 -12.73
CA MET A 50 4.82 6.63 -11.93
C MET A 50 4.43 5.46 -11.02
N TYR A 51 4.57 4.22 -11.49
CA TYR A 51 4.33 3.01 -10.71
C TYR A 51 5.30 2.90 -9.53
N LYS A 52 6.60 3.09 -9.78
CA LYS A 52 7.64 3.07 -8.74
C LYS A 52 7.43 4.16 -7.69
N GLU A 53 7.16 5.39 -8.13
CA GLU A 53 6.90 6.53 -7.24
C GLU A 53 5.64 6.29 -6.38
N THR A 54 4.56 5.79 -7.00
CA THR A 54 3.32 5.48 -6.28
C THR A 54 3.55 4.36 -5.27
N GLY A 55 4.34 3.34 -5.62
CA GLY A 55 4.75 2.26 -4.70
C GLY A 55 5.54 2.77 -3.50
N GLN A 56 6.49 3.68 -3.73
CA GLN A 56 7.26 4.29 -2.63
C GLN A 56 6.37 5.12 -1.70
N ARG A 57 5.52 5.98 -2.25
CA ARG A 57 4.55 6.76 -1.46
C ARG A 57 3.61 5.89 -0.65
N LEU A 58 3.18 4.76 -1.21
CA LEU A 58 2.34 3.79 -0.51
C LEU A 58 3.06 3.21 0.71
N MET A 59 4.32 2.78 0.53
CA MET A 59 5.14 2.26 1.64
C MET A 59 5.37 3.31 2.74
N ASP A 60 5.62 4.55 2.35
CA ASP A 60 5.85 5.65 3.30
C ASP A 60 4.58 5.93 4.12
N GLU A 61 3.40 5.93 3.48
CA GLU A 61 2.12 6.17 4.15
C GLU A 61 1.72 4.98 5.04
N GLU A 62 1.95 3.73 4.60
CA GLU A 62 1.77 2.53 5.43
C GLU A 62 2.66 2.56 6.68
N ASN A 63 3.93 2.95 6.53
CA ASN A 63 4.85 3.07 7.67
C ASN A 63 4.40 4.17 8.63
N ARG A 64 3.94 5.32 8.13
CA ARG A 64 3.39 6.41 8.96
C ARG A 64 2.18 5.94 9.76
N MET A 65 1.23 5.27 9.12
CA MET A 65 0.05 4.73 9.78
C MET A 65 0.41 3.66 10.81
N LYS A 66 1.37 2.78 10.50
CA LYS A 66 1.87 1.77 11.44
C LYS A 66 2.43 2.41 12.70
N LEU A 67 3.28 3.43 12.58
CA LEU A 67 3.85 4.15 13.72
C LEU A 67 2.77 4.85 14.57
N ALA A 68 1.74 5.43 13.91
CA ALA A 68 0.61 6.03 14.59
C ALA A 68 -0.19 5.00 15.40
N LEU A 69 -0.48 3.83 14.81
CA LEU A 69 -1.19 2.73 15.48
C LEU A 69 -0.37 2.16 16.65
N GLU A 70 0.95 1.98 16.50
CA GLU A 70 1.83 1.54 17.59
C GLU A 70 1.85 2.53 18.76
N LYS A 71 1.79 3.83 18.47
CA LYS A 71 1.71 4.88 19.50
C LYS A 71 0.41 4.75 20.30
N ILE A 72 -0.72 4.55 19.61
CA ILE A 72 -2.03 4.38 20.25
C ILE A 72 -2.09 3.09 21.07
N ASP A 73 -1.59 1.97 20.52
CA ASP A 73 -1.56 0.69 21.23
C ASP A 73 -0.75 0.78 22.54
N LYS A 74 0.40 1.47 22.49
CA LYS A 74 1.21 1.73 23.71
C LYS A 74 0.46 2.57 24.74
N LEU A 75 -0.28 3.59 24.29
CA LEU A 75 -1.10 4.41 25.19
C LEU A 75 -2.24 3.58 25.79
N GLN A 76 -2.95 2.82 24.98
CA GLN A 76 -4.05 1.97 25.43
C GLN A 76 -3.57 0.95 26.48
N LYS A 77 -2.45 0.29 26.28
CA LYS A 77 -1.86 -0.64 27.24
C LYS A 77 -1.55 0.03 28.60
N ARG A 78 -1.00 1.25 28.56
CA ARG A 78 -0.72 2.01 29.79
C ARG A 78 -2.00 2.40 30.54
N VAL A 79 -3.03 2.85 29.81
CA VAL A 79 -4.32 3.17 30.39
C VAL A 79 -4.98 1.94 30.99
N SER A 80 -4.96 0.79 30.31
CA SER A 80 -5.51 -0.46 30.83
C SER A 80 -4.82 -0.87 32.15
N THR A 81 -3.49 -0.73 32.23
CA THR A 81 -2.76 -1.01 33.48
C THR A 81 -3.19 -0.08 34.63
N ILE A 82 -3.47 1.20 34.33
CA ILE A 82 -3.95 2.16 35.36
C ILE A 82 -5.38 1.83 35.79
N MET A 83 -6.22 1.38 34.87
CA MET A 83 -7.62 0.99 35.18
C MET A 83 -7.72 -0.25 36.08
N GLU A 84 -6.66 -1.08 36.15
CA GLU A 84 -6.58 -2.24 37.05
C GLU A 84 -6.27 -1.83 38.52
N LEU A 85 -5.87 -0.57 38.75
CA LEU A 85 -5.62 -0.06 40.11
C LEU A 85 -6.93 0.09 40.88
N GLN A 86 -6.85 -0.02 42.22
CA GLN A 86 -8.02 0.20 43.08
C GLN A 86 -8.63 1.59 42.86
N THR A 87 -9.94 1.62 42.60
CA THR A 87 -10.69 2.84 42.36
C THR A 87 -10.83 3.66 43.65
N ASN A 88 -10.25 4.84 43.66
CA ASN A 88 -10.52 5.90 44.63
C ASN A 88 -10.81 7.21 43.86
N GLU A 89 -11.17 8.27 44.58
CA GLU A 89 -11.54 9.54 43.97
C GLU A 89 -10.43 10.11 43.07
N ALA A 90 -9.17 10.01 43.51
CA ALA A 90 -8.01 10.46 42.73
C ALA A 90 -7.75 9.62 41.44
N THR A 91 -7.95 8.30 41.50
CA THR A 91 -7.82 7.43 40.32
C THR A 91 -8.94 7.71 39.31
N THR A 92 -10.13 8.05 39.73
CA THR A 92 -11.26 8.40 38.85
C THR A 92 -10.96 9.67 38.05
N GLU A 93 -10.45 10.73 38.69
CA GLU A 93 -10.03 11.96 38.01
C GLU A 93 -8.86 11.71 37.03
N LEU A 94 -7.91 10.89 37.42
CA LEU A 94 -6.79 10.51 36.54
C LEU A 94 -7.29 9.78 35.29
N ILE A 95 -8.17 8.79 35.45
CA ILE A 95 -8.77 8.05 34.32
C ILE A 95 -9.50 9.00 33.37
N ALA A 96 -10.33 9.91 33.89
CA ALA A 96 -11.05 10.90 33.08
C ALA A 96 -10.08 11.82 32.29
N SER A 97 -8.96 12.18 32.88
CA SER A 97 -7.92 12.99 32.24
C SER A 97 -7.19 12.21 31.15
N LEU A 98 -6.91 10.93 31.37
CA LEU A 98 -6.28 10.03 30.42
C LEU A 98 -7.21 9.74 29.22
N GLU A 99 -8.50 9.55 29.43
CA GLU A 99 -9.48 9.40 28.35
C GLU A 99 -9.51 10.64 27.45
N LYS A 100 -9.51 11.84 28.02
CA LYS A 100 -9.41 13.08 27.25
C LYS A 100 -8.12 13.14 26.43
N TYR A 101 -7.00 12.78 27.03
CA TYR A 101 -5.71 12.76 26.35
C TYR A 101 -5.69 11.74 25.21
N MET A 102 -6.27 10.55 25.40
CA MET A 102 -6.40 9.54 24.34
C MET A 102 -7.21 10.06 23.16
N VAL A 103 -8.34 10.72 23.40
CA VAL A 103 -9.18 11.29 22.33
C VAL A 103 -8.41 12.35 21.54
N ILE A 104 -7.66 13.22 22.21
CA ILE A 104 -6.83 14.24 21.58
C ILE A 104 -5.72 13.57 20.77
N SER A 105 -4.96 12.66 21.37
CA SER A 105 -3.88 11.93 20.69
C SER A 105 -4.37 11.16 19.46
N PHE A 106 -5.56 10.56 19.52
CA PHE A 106 -6.18 9.87 18.40
C PHE A 106 -6.49 10.84 17.24
N ARG A 107 -7.03 12.02 17.54
CA ARG A 107 -7.30 13.06 16.53
C ARG A 107 -6.02 13.58 15.89
N GLU A 108 -4.97 13.80 16.68
CA GLU A 108 -3.67 14.28 16.18
C GLU A 108 -2.97 13.29 15.27
N THR A 109 -3.22 11.99 15.40
CA THR A 109 -2.60 10.96 14.54
C THR A 109 -3.19 10.89 13.13
N ASP A 110 -4.36 11.51 12.90
CA ASP A 110 -5.04 11.60 11.60
C ASP A 110 -5.08 10.29 10.80
N ILE A 111 -5.33 9.19 11.53
CA ILE A 111 -5.34 7.83 10.97
C ILE A 111 -6.36 7.69 9.85
N GLU A 112 -7.51 8.38 9.96
CA GLU A 112 -8.56 8.31 8.95
C GLU A 112 -8.08 8.87 7.61
N THR A 113 -7.37 9.98 7.61
CA THR A 113 -6.82 10.58 6.39
C THR A 113 -5.72 9.71 5.81
N SER A 114 -4.80 9.20 6.65
CA SER A 114 -3.76 8.27 6.22
C SER A 114 -4.37 7.01 5.60
N TYR A 115 -5.40 6.43 6.19
CA TYR A 115 -6.10 5.27 5.64
C TYR A 115 -6.74 5.57 4.27
N LYS A 116 -7.43 6.72 4.14
CA LYS A 116 -8.00 7.15 2.84
C LYS A 116 -6.92 7.34 1.77
N ASN A 117 -5.77 7.91 2.15
CA ASN A 117 -4.64 8.10 1.25
C ASN A 117 -4.05 6.77 0.80
N ILE A 118 -3.88 5.80 1.70
CA ILE A 118 -3.43 4.45 1.38
C ILE A 118 -4.36 3.80 0.36
N ILE A 119 -5.69 3.86 0.54
CA ILE A 119 -6.64 3.30 -0.41
C ILE A 119 -6.49 3.94 -1.79
N LYS A 120 -6.38 5.27 -1.88
CA LYS A 120 -6.19 5.98 -3.15
C LYS A 120 -4.88 5.57 -3.84
N LEU A 121 -3.79 5.47 -3.07
CA LEU A 121 -2.49 5.05 -3.59
C LEU A 121 -2.52 3.59 -4.08
N TYR A 122 -3.21 2.69 -3.37
CA TYR A 122 -3.42 1.31 -3.81
C TYR A 122 -4.17 1.24 -5.14
N GLN A 123 -5.28 1.96 -5.26
CA GLN A 123 -6.06 2.00 -6.49
C GLN A 123 -5.22 2.51 -7.67
N ARG A 124 -4.48 3.62 -7.47
CA ARG A 124 -3.58 4.16 -8.48
C ARG A 124 -2.49 3.17 -8.86
N HIS A 125 -1.88 2.52 -7.89
CA HIS A 125 -0.84 1.52 -8.10
C HIS A 125 -1.35 0.31 -8.91
N MET A 126 -2.55 -0.18 -8.61
CA MET A 126 -3.18 -1.27 -9.37
C MET A 126 -3.47 -0.86 -10.82
N LEU A 127 -4.05 0.32 -11.05
CA LEU A 127 -4.34 0.81 -12.40
C LEU A 127 -3.07 0.98 -13.23
N LEU A 128 -2.00 1.54 -12.65
CA LEU A 128 -0.70 1.66 -13.32
C LEU A 128 -0.12 0.29 -13.68
N ARG A 129 -0.22 -0.69 -12.77
CA ARG A 129 0.20 -2.07 -13.02
C ARG A 129 -0.56 -2.69 -14.19
N GLU A 130 -1.88 -2.57 -14.21
CA GLU A 130 -2.72 -3.09 -15.30
C GLU A 130 -2.38 -2.43 -16.63
N ALA A 131 -2.21 -1.10 -16.65
CA ALA A 131 -1.80 -0.37 -17.85
C ALA A 131 -0.46 -0.88 -18.39
N ILE A 132 0.55 -1.03 -17.53
CA ILE A 132 1.87 -1.54 -17.92
C ILE A 132 1.78 -2.98 -18.45
N GLN A 133 0.94 -3.84 -17.83
CA GLN A 133 0.74 -5.21 -18.28
C GLN A 133 0.13 -5.28 -19.70
N VAL A 134 -0.87 -4.44 -19.98
CA VAL A 134 -1.48 -4.37 -21.33
C VAL A 134 -0.44 -4.02 -22.38
N PHE A 135 0.43 -3.03 -22.12
CA PHE A 135 1.49 -2.67 -23.06
C PHE A 135 2.55 -3.77 -23.24
N LYS A 136 2.83 -4.56 -22.20
CA LYS A 136 3.84 -5.63 -22.27
C LYS A 136 3.33 -6.91 -22.94
N ILE A 137 2.04 -7.23 -22.81
CA ILE A 137 1.42 -8.37 -23.51
C ILE A 137 1.47 -8.17 -25.04
N SER A 138 1.43 -6.93 -25.52
CA SER A 138 1.53 -6.62 -26.95
C SER A 138 2.93 -6.75 -27.54
N GLN A 139 3.96 -7.09 -26.76
CA GLN A 139 5.35 -7.20 -27.19
C GLN A 139 5.86 -8.66 -27.30
N ASP A 140 5.01 -9.65 -27.54
CA ASP A 140 5.36 -11.05 -27.87
C ASP A 140 6.55 -11.69 -27.10
N THR A 141 6.80 -11.30 -25.88
CA THR A 141 7.76 -11.98 -25.03
C THR A 141 7.02 -13.02 -24.20
N HIS A 142 7.19 -14.29 -24.52
CA HIS A 142 6.57 -15.44 -23.84
C HIS A 142 6.99 -15.60 -22.36
N GLU A 143 7.89 -14.78 -21.86
CA GLU A 143 8.37 -14.88 -20.49
C GLU A 143 7.53 -14.02 -19.54
N PRO A 144 7.00 -14.60 -18.45
CA PRO A 144 6.25 -13.86 -17.46
C PRO A 144 7.16 -12.84 -16.77
N LEU A 145 6.66 -11.61 -16.62
CA LEU A 145 7.40 -10.51 -15.99
C LEU A 145 7.21 -10.50 -14.47
N CYS A 146 8.23 -10.03 -13.78
CA CYS A 146 8.18 -9.86 -12.34
C CYS A 146 7.05 -8.88 -11.93
N PRO A 147 6.12 -9.29 -11.03
CA PRO A 147 4.99 -8.45 -10.64
C PRO A 147 5.36 -7.24 -9.77
N ILE A 148 6.63 -7.15 -9.34
CA ILE A 148 7.12 -6.03 -8.52
C ILE A 148 7.76 -4.94 -9.39
N CYS A 149 8.75 -5.29 -10.21
CA CYS A 149 9.44 -4.29 -11.02
C CYS A 149 8.82 -4.11 -12.41
N LEU A 150 8.12 -5.11 -12.94
CA LEU A 150 7.53 -5.15 -14.29
C LEU A 150 8.57 -4.95 -15.41
N GLU A 151 9.85 -5.15 -15.11
CA GLU A 151 10.98 -4.98 -16.03
C GLU A 151 11.63 -6.33 -16.39
N ASP A 152 12.00 -7.09 -15.35
CA ASP A 152 12.73 -8.34 -15.50
C ASP A 152 11.78 -9.54 -15.61
N SER A 153 12.21 -10.59 -16.33
CA SER A 153 11.50 -11.86 -16.35
C SER A 153 11.54 -12.56 -14.99
N VAL A 154 10.51 -13.37 -14.72
CA VAL A 154 10.42 -14.19 -13.52
C VAL A 154 11.51 -15.26 -13.55
N ALA A 155 12.25 -15.39 -12.44
CA ALA A 155 13.32 -16.37 -12.29
C ALA A 155 13.28 -17.17 -10.99
N MET A 156 12.47 -16.73 -10.01
CA MET A 156 12.43 -17.30 -8.67
C MET A 156 10.99 -17.47 -8.21
N ALA A 157 10.69 -18.60 -7.53
CA ALA A 157 9.44 -18.81 -6.80
C ALA A 157 9.69 -18.84 -5.30
N ILE A 158 8.75 -18.32 -4.54
CA ILE A 158 8.83 -18.26 -3.07
C ILE A 158 8.07 -19.45 -2.46
N SER A 159 8.74 -20.22 -1.65
CA SER A 159 8.12 -21.31 -0.87
C SER A 159 7.68 -20.79 0.51
N PRO A 160 6.47 -21.17 1.02
CA PRO A 160 5.50 -22.12 0.47
C PRO A 160 4.41 -21.50 -0.43
N CYS A 161 4.37 -20.17 -0.59
CA CYS A 161 3.22 -19.50 -1.21
C CYS A 161 3.18 -19.58 -2.75
N GLY A 162 4.28 -19.98 -3.41
CA GLY A 162 4.35 -20.16 -4.87
C GLY A 162 4.40 -18.85 -5.69
N HIS A 163 4.42 -17.67 -5.07
CA HIS A 163 4.55 -16.42 -5.81
C HIS A 163 5.91 -16.28 -6.47
N THR A 164 5.93 -15.75 -7.69
CA THR A 164 7.10 -15.72 -8.55
C THR A 164 7.60 -14.30 -8.81
N PHE A 165 8.93 -14.13 -8.86
CA PHE A 165 9.59 -12.83 -8.98
C PHE A 165 10.88 -12.94 -9.78
N CYS A 166 11.44 -11.84 -10.24
CA CYS A 166 12.80 -11.80 -10.79
C CYS A 166 13.84 -12.02 -9.68
N SER A 167 15.05 -12.34 -10.06
CA SER A 167 16.15 -12.57 -9.12
C SER A 167 16.45 -11.36 -8.24
N SER A 168 16.39 -10.16 -8.79
CA SER A 168 16.67 -8.90 -8.08
C SER A 168 15.61 -8.60 -7.02
N CYS A 169 14.34 -8.68 -7.37
CA CYS A 169 13.23 -8.45 -6.44
C CYS A 169 13.14 -9.53 -5.36
N SER A 170 13.37 -10.81 -5.74
CA SER A 170 13.38 -11.91 -4.77
C SER A 170 14.45 -11.74 -3.70
N LYS A 171 15.65 -11.24 -4.04
CA LYS A 171 16.72 -10.99 -3.07
C LYS A 171 16.42 -9.84 -2.10
N LYS A 172 15.66 -8.85 -2.53
CA LYS A 172 15.27 -7.70 -1.69
C LYS A 172 14.23 -8.06 -0.61
N MET A 173 13.46 -9.13 -0.83
CA MET A 173 12.50 -9.63 0.16
C MET A 173 13.25 -10.45 1.22
N VAL A 174 13.26 -10.02 2.48
CA VAL A 174 14.03 -10.70 3.54
C VAL A 174 13.24 -11.89 4.10
N ASN A 175 12.08 -11.67 4.70
CA ASN A 175 11.33 -12.66 5.46
C ASN A 175 9.90 -12.88 4.97
N GLU A 176 9.35 -11.97 4.16
CA GLU A 176 7.94 -11.99 3.75
C GLU A 176 7.80 -11.82 2.25
N CYS A 177 6.84 -12.54 1.68
CA CYS A 177 6.49 -12.46 0.27
C CYS A 177 5.88 -11.10 -0.06
N GLY A 178 6.40 -10.41 -1.07
CA GLY A 178 5.91 -9.11 -1.52
C GLY A 178 4.46 -9.08 -2.02
N MET A 179 3.86 -10.24 -2.31
CA MET A 179 2.48 -10.34 -2.79
C MET A 179 1.49 -10.66 -1.66
N CYS A 180 1.76 -11.69 -0.87
CA CYS A 180 0.82 -12.20 0.14
C CYS A 180 1.28 -11.98 1.58
N ARG A 181 2.47 -11.41 1.80
CA ARG A 181 3.10 -11.21 3.11
C ARG A 181 3.30 -12.50 3.92
N GLY A 182 3.15 -13.66 3.27
CA GLY A 182 3.45 -14.96 3.86
C GLY A 182 4.95 -15.11 4.12
N LYS A 183 5.31 -15.81 5.19
CA LYS A 183 6.71 -16.06 5.55
C LYS A 183 7.44 -16.85 4.46
N ILE A 184 8.62 -16.38 4.08
CA ILE A 184 9.49 -17.04 3.13
C ILE A 184 10.26 -18.14 3.87
N ARG A 185 10.12 -19.39 3.39
CA ARG A 185 10.93 -20.53 3.86
C ARG A 185 12.13 -20.75 2.94
N ASP A 186 11.87 -20.68 1.62
CA ASP A 186 12.90 -20.94 0.62
C ASP A 186 12.61 -20.17 -0.68
N ARG A 187 13.61 -20.12 -1.57
CA ARG A 187 13.54 -19.49 -2.89
C ARG A 187 14.01 -20.50 -3.94
N LEU A 188 13.09 -20.91 -4.77
CA LEU A 188 13.32 -21.89 -5.82
C LEU A 188 13.63 -21.19 -7.13
N LYS A 189 14.74 -21.56 -7.79
CA LYS A 189 15.05 -21.05 -9.12
C LYS A 189 14.15 -21.72 -10.13
N LEU A 190 13.52 -20.92 -10.99
CA LEU A 190 12.68 -21.38 -12.09
C LEU A 190 13.50 -21.48 -13.36
N PHE A 191 13.22 -22.52 -14.14
CA PHE A 191 13.76 -22.72 -15.48
C PHE A 191 12.56 -22.86 -16.41
N PHE A 192 12.46 -21.96 -17.37
CA PHE A 192 11.47 -22.03 -18.44
C PHE A 192 12.12 -22.72 -19.63
N ALA A 193 11.49 -23.77 -20.13
CA ALA A 193 11.95 -24.55 -21.30
C ALA A 193 11.21 -24.11 -22.55
#